data_3b1b03eb13015959034f4a9ba29183ee
#
_entry.id   3b1b03eb13015959034f4a9ba29183ee
#
_cell.length_a   1.000
_cell.length_b   1.000
_cell.length_c   1.000
_cell.angle_alpha   90.00
_cell.angle_beta   90.00
_cell.angle_gamma   90.00
#
_symmetry.space_group_name_H-M   'P 1'
#
loop_
_entity.id
_entity.type
_entity.pdbx_description
1 polymer ?
#
loop_
_entity_poly.entity_id
_entity_poly.type
_entity_poly.pdbx_seq_one_letter_code
_entity_poly.pdbx_strand_id
1 'polypeptide(L)'
;MPKSSDDQTRLPLLFYADGYRFPDVYHTTRFLAPDPIIALEDVEELVLVTSSLEEGRARKESRATSIVNMNEYGAQELTGRGISGTEFWAAIMKRFLDERGLRRVAVAPYFPVAEADRLREMGIELVVAKDLRERRRIKRPDEIDAIEAAQRATEDAWREGVDALRRSKARPDRTLELDGAVFTAERLRAIVEQALLERGYASDGAICAPGP
;
A
#
# COMPACT_ATOMS: atom_id res chain seq x y z
N MET A 1 13.62 -31.81 -7.37
CA MET A 1 14.56 -30.71 -7.15
C MET A 1 14.81 -30.61 -5.65
N PRO A 2 16.05 -30.59 -5.15
CA PRO A 2 16.31 -30.45 -3.71
C PRO A 2 15.83 -29.09 -3.25
N LYS A 3 15.06 -29.04 -2.15
CA LYS A 3 14.69 -27.79 -1.45
C LYS A 3 16.00 -27.12 -1.02
N SER A 4 16.15 -25.85 -1.39
CA SER A 4 17.31 -25.05 -1.00
C SER A 4 17.37 -24.95 0.52
N SER A 5 18.58 -25.01 1.08
CA SER A 5 18.86 -24.92 2.53
C SER A 5 18.49 -23.56 3.16
N ASP A 6 18.01 -22.60 2.37
CA ASP A 6 17.56 -21.26 2.80
C ASP A 6 16.11 -21.24 3.35
N ASP A 7 15.36 -22.32 3.20
CA ASP A 7 13.94 -22.38 3.56
C ASP A 7 13.68 -22.68 5.04
N GLN A 8 14.71 -22.94 5.84
CA GLN A 8 14.55 -23.40 7.23
C GLN A 8 14.69 -22.30 8.32
N THR A 9 14.86 -21.02 7.95
CA THR A 9 15.08 -19.96 8.96
C THR A 9 14.46 -18.60 8.61
N ARG A 10 13.41 -18.57 7.80
CA ARG A 10 12.74 -17.31 7.53
C ARG A 10 11.87 -16.94 8.73
N LEU A 11 12.22 -15.81 9.40
CA LEU A 11 11.40 -15.28 10.48
C LEU A 11 10.01 -14.88 9.97
N PRO A 12 8.95 -15.10 10.75
CA PRO A 12 7.65 -14.53 10.47
C PRO A 12 7.75 -13.02 10.27
N LEU A 13 7.09 -12.50 9.23
CA LEU A 13 7.13 -11.09 8.86
C LEU A 13 5.90 -10.36 9.38
N LEU A 14 6.12 -9.46 10.30
CA LEU A 14 5.09 -8.60 10.89
C LEU A 14 5.03 -7.26 10.15
N PHE A 15 3.84 -6.91 9.66
CA PHE A 15 3.51 -5.57 9.17
C PHE A 15 2.62 -4.84 10.16
N TYR A 16 2.83 -3.55 10.28
CA TYR A 16 1.90 -2.58 10.83
C TYR A 16 1.94 -1.34 9.94
N ALA A 17 1.10 -1.31 8.92
CA ALA A 17 1.04 -0.27 7.91
C ALA A 17 -0.23 -0.39 7.06
N ASP A 18 -0.56 0.64 6.30
CA ASP A 18 -1.65 0.64 5.33
C ASP A 18 -1.21 0.09 3.95
N GLY A 19 -2.18 -0.34 3.15
CA GLY A 19 -1.92 -0.90 1.82
C GLY A 19 -1.76 0.14 0.71
N TYR A 20 -2.12 1.42 0.94
CA TYR A 20 -2.03 2.47 -0.06
C TYR A 20 -0.63 3.05 -0.18
N ARG A 21 -0.02 3.40 0.93
CA ARG A 21 1.33 4.00 0.97
C ARG A 21 2.44 2.97 0.94
N PHE A 22 2.14 1.75 1.41
CA PHE A 22 3.12 0.69 1.56
C PHE A 22 2.80 -0.51 0.68
N PRO A 23 3.27 -0.52 -0.58
CA PRO A 23 2.93 -1.55 -1.55
C PRO A 23 3.40 -2.96 -1.16
N ASP A 24 4.34 -3.10 -0.22
CA ASP A 24 4.72 -4.41 0.34
C ASP A 24 3.54 -5.05 1.10
N VAL A 25 2.74 -4.25 1.81
CA VAL A 25 1.54 -4.71 2.51
C VAL A 25 0.52 -5.22 1.51
N TYR A 26 0.20 -4.42 0.48
CA TYR A 26 -0.73 -4.84 -0.57
C TYR A 26 -0.23 -6.09 -1.33
N HIS A 27 1.04 -6.11 -1.72
CA HIS A 27 1.64 -7.26 -2.40
C HIS A 27 1.52 -8.54 -1.57
N THR A 28 1.77 -8.45 -0.26
CA THR A 28 1.67 -9.60 0.65
C THR A 28 0.23 -9.98 0.94
N THR A 29 -0.65 -9.03 1.20
CA THR A 29 -2.01 -9.31 1.69
C THR A 29 -3.09 -9.30 0.61
N ARG A 30 -2.87 -8.62 -0.51
CA ARG A 30 -3.88 -8.23 -1.51
C ARG A 30 -5.02 -7.39 -0.90
N PHE A 31 -4.82 -6.83 0.27
CA PHE A 31 -5.82 -6.03 0.96
C PHE A 31 -5.45 -4.55 0.96
N LEU A 32 -6.27 -3.75 0.31
CA LEU A 32 -6.09 -2.30 0.21
C LEU A 32 -6.82 -1.62 1.37
N ALA A 33 -6.19 -1.65 2.55
CA ALA A 33 -6.69 -0.95 3.72
C ALA A 33 -6.25 0.52 3.71
N PRO A 34 -7.15 1.49 3.99
CA PRO A 34 -6.78 2.90 4.09
C PRO A 34 -6.04 3.21 5.39
N ASP A 35 -6.33 2.47 6.44
CA ASP A 35 -5.71 2.59 7.76
C ASP A 35 -4.68 1.49 7.99
N PRO A 36 -3.70 1.69 8.89
CA PRO A 36 -2.75 0.66 9.26
C PRO A 36 -3.45 -0.60 9.78
N ILE A 37 -3.07 -1.74 9.21
CA ILE A 37 -3.46 -3.07 9.65
C ILE A 37 -2.26 -3.81 10.22
N ILE A 38 -2.52 -4.79 11.05
CA ILE A 38 -1.50 -5.75 11.47
C ILE A 38 -1.60 -6.96 10.54
N ALA A 39 -0.50 -7.35 9.91
CA ALA A 39 -0.42 -8.59 9.13
C ALA A 39 0.81 -9.38 9.55
N LEU A 40 0.66 -10.69 9.68
CA LEU A 40 1.75 -11.61 9.93
C LEU A 40 1.81 -12.64 8.81
N GLU A 41 2.92 -12.67 8.10
CA GLU A 41 3.21 -13.70 7.10
C GLU A 41 4.24 -14.67 7.63
N ASP A 42 3.87 -15.94 7.72
CA ASP A 42 4.76 -17.05 8.01
C ASP A 42 4.79 -18.02 6.82
N VAL A 43 5.52 -19.11 6.94
CA VAL A 43 5.64 -20.15 5.89
C VAL A 43 4.28 -20.78 5.58
N GLU A 44 3.45 -21.01 6.59
CA GLU A 44 2.19 -21.74 6.49
C GLU A 44 0.96 -20.85 6.47
N GLU A 45 1.04 -19.63 7.00
CA GLU A 45 -0.12 -18.77 7.17
C GLU A 45 0.16 -17.30 6.84
N LEU A 46 -0.90 -16.61 6.42
CA LEU A 46 -0.98 -15.17 6.37
C LEU A 46 -2.19 -14.74 7.20
N VAL A 47 -1.94 -14.06 8.30
CA VAL A 47 -2.98 -13.61 9.22
C VAL A 47 -3.12 -12.09 9.14
N LEU A 48 -4.36 -11.61 9.04
CA LEU A 48 -4.68 -10.19 9.19
C LEU A 48 -5.43 -9.96 10.49
N VAL A 49 -4.99 -8.97 11.26
CA VAL A 49 -5.76 -8.46 12.41
C VAL A 49 -6.38 -7.13 11.99
N THR A 50 -7.70 -7.08 12.00
CA THR A 50 -8.49 -5.95 11.49
C THR A 50 -9.50 -5.44 12.51
N SER A 51 -10.05 -4.25 12.27
CA SER A 51 -11.22 -3.76 12.98
C SER A 51 -12.49 -4.46 12.49
N SER A 52 -13.57 -4.38 13.27
CA SER A 52 -14.89 -4.90 12.85
C SER A 52 -15.41 -4.26 11.57
N LEU A 53 -14.99 -3.03 11.24
CA LEU A 53 -15.38 -2.33 10.01
C LEU A 53 -14.73 -2.95 8.76
N GLU A 54 -13.49 -3.39 8.86
CA GLU A 54 -12.72 -3.91 7.74
C GLU A 54 -12.79 -5.44 7.60
N GLU A 55 -13.24 -6.15 8.63
CA GLU A 55 -13.25 -7.62 8.65
C GLU A 55 -14.00 -8.23 7.46
N GLY A 56 -15.18 -7.69 7.14
CA GLY A 56 -15.99 -8.19 6.01
C GLY A 56 -15.34 -7.98 4.65
N ARG A 57 -14.63 -6.85 4.47
CA ARG A 57 -13.84 -6.57 3.26
C ARG A 57 -12.60 -7.46 3.22
N ALA A 58 -11.87 -7.55 4.31
CA ALA A 58 -10.67 -8.38 4.40
C ALA A 58 -10.93 -9.84 4.01
N ARG A 59 -12.07 -10.43 4.46
CA ARG A 59 -12.48 -11.78 4.09
C ARG A 59 -12.75 -11.98 2.60
N LYS A 60 -13.17 -10.93 1.88
CA LYS A 60 -13.51 -10.99 0.44
C LYS A 60 -12.34 -10.65 -0.46
N GLU A 61 -11.52 -9.69 -0.05
CA GLU A 61 -10.55 -9.04 -0.91
C GLU A 61 -9.12 -9.54 -0.66
N SER A 62 -8.79 -9.93 0.59
CA SER A 62 -7.44 -10.37 0.91
C SER A 62 -7.15 -11.80 0.49
N ARG A 63 -5.87 -12.14 0.45
CA ARG A 63 -5.39 -13.51 0.31
C ARG A 63 -5.00 -14.15 1.65
N ALA A 64 -5.36 -13.51 2.75
CA ALA A 64 -5.06 -14.03 4.08
C ALA A 64 -5.73 -15.41 4.31
N THR A 65 -5.01 -16.27 4.97
CA THR A 65 -5.52 -17.60 5.39
C THR A 65 -6.41 -17.47 6.62
N SER A 66 -6.22 -16.42 7.41
CA SER A 66 -7.00 -16.12 8.60
C SER A 66 -7.21 -14.61 8.78
N ILE A 67 -8.43 -14.23 9.13
CA ILE A 67 -8.80 -12.86 9.51
C ILE A 67 -9.27 -12.89 10.96
N VAL A 68 -8.64 -12.11 11.80
CA VAL A 68 -8.90 -12.01 13.24
C VAL A 68 -9.35 -10.60 13.59
N ASN A 69 -10.35 -10.49 14.42
CA ASN A 69 -10.78 -9.18 14.91
C ASN A 69 -9.86 -8.70 16.05
N MET A 70 -9.43 -7.43 16.01
CA MET A 70 -8.57 -6.88 17.06
C MET A 70 -9.19 -6.94 18.48
N ASN A 71 -10.51 -7.09 18.57
CA ASN A 71 -11.19 -7.27 19.85
C ASN A 71 -10.81 -8.58 20.55
N GLU A 72 -10.37 -9.60 19.80
CA GLU A 72 -9.84 -10.83 20.39
C GLU A 72 -8.56 -10.60 21.16
N TYR A 73 -7.85 -9.52 20.82
CA TYR A 73 -6.64 -9.04 21.51
C TYR A 73 -6.94 -7.89 22.49
N GLY A 74 -8.22 -7.70 22.87
CA GLY A 74 -8.64 -6.79 23.93
C GLY A 74 -8.72 -5.32 23.50
N ALA A 75 -8.99 -5.01 22.23
CA ALA A 75 -9.09 -3.63 21.75
C ALA A 75 -10.14 -2.82 22.53
N GLN A 76 -11.30 -3.38 22.82
CA GLN A 76 -12.36 -2.73 23.61
C GLN A 76 -11.92 -2.48 25.07
N GLU A 77 -11.24 -3.43 25.70
CA GLU A 77 -10.69 -3.28 27.05
C GLU A 77 -9.69 -2.13 27.11
N LEU A 78 -8.72 -2.11 26.17
CA LEU A 78 -7.69 -1.07 26.12
C LEU A 78 -8.32 0.32 25.91
N THR A 79 -9.25 0.43 24.97
CA THR A 79 -9.97 1.69 24.72
C THR A 79 -10.79 2.13 25.96
N GLY A 80 -11.48 1.22 26.61
CA GLY A 80 -12.24 1.50 27.84
C GLY A 80 -11.37 1.99 29.00
N ARG A 81 -10.08 1.66 29.00
CA ARG A 81 -9.07 2.15 29.94
C ARG A 81 -8.41 3.46 29.49
N GLY A 82 -8.83 4.05 28.36
CA GLY A 82 -8.25 5.27 27.80
C GLY A 82 -6.88 5.07 27.13
N ILE A 83 -6.48 3.83 26.83
CA ILE A 83 -5.23 3.52 26.15
C ILE A 83 -5.43 3.73 24.64
N SER A 84 -4.55 4.50 24.01
CA SER A 84 -4.62 4.87 22.60
C SER A 84 -3.22 5.02 21.98
N GLY A 85 -3.15 5.29 20.68
CA GLY A 85 -1.89 5.53 19.97
C GLY A 85 -0.93 4.33 20.05
N THR A 86 0.35 4.61 20.20
CA THR A 86 1.42 3.61 20.21
C THR A 86 1.21 2.53 21.28
N GLU A 87 0.79 2.90 22.47
CA GLU A 87 0.53 1.95 23.56
C GLU A 87 -0.56 0.94 23.19
N PHE A 88 -1.63 1.41 22.56
CA PHE A 88 -2.73 0.58 22.11
C PHE A 88 -2.25 -0.44 21.06
N TRP A 89 -1.59 0.04 20.00
CA TRP A 89 -1.17 -0.82 18.91
C TRP A 89 -0.06 -1.81 19.31
N ALA A 90 0.89 -1.36 20.12
CA ALA A 90 1.91 -2.25 20.66
C ALA A 90 1.31 -3.34 21.55
N ALA A 91 0.29 -3.01 22.39
CA ALA A 91 -0.38 -4.01 23.23
C ALA A 91 -1.16 -5.03 22.39
N ILE A 92 -1.86 -4.61 21.33
CA ILE A 92 -2.54 -5.52 20.40
C ILE A 92 -1.54 -6.45 19.72
N MET A 93 -0.47 -5.89 19.12
CA MET A 93 0.57 -6.70 18.46
C MET A 93 1.25 -7.66 19.44
N LYS A 94 1.54 -7.21 20.65
CA LYS A 94 2.15 -8.06 21.68
C LYS A 94 1.28 -9.25 22.04
N ARG A 95 -0.03 -9.03 22.31
CA ARG A 95 -0.99 -10.10 22.63
C ARG A 95 -1.14 -11.08 21.47
N PHE A 96 -1.20 -10.55 20.24
CA PHE A 96 -1.24 -11.34 19.00
C PHE A 96 -0.01 -12.25 18.83
N LEU A 97 1.20 -11.70 19.07
CA LEU A 97 2.45 -12.46 18.99
C LEU A 97 2.58 -13.47 20.13
N ASP A 98 2.14 -13.12 21.35
CA ASP A 98 2.17 -14.00 22.51
C ASP A 98 1.32 -15.26 22.33
N GLU A 99 0.11 -15.10 21.80
CA GLU A 99 -0.78 -16.22 21.47
C GLU A 99 -0.11 -17.22 20.53
N ARG A 100 0.74 -16.74 19.62
CA ARG A 100 1.50 -17.56 18.67
C ARG A 100 2.87 -18.03 19.18
N GLY A 101 3.21 -17.69 20.42
CA GLY A 101 4.53 -18.02 21.00
C GLY A 101 5.71 -17.31 20.34
N LEU A 102 5.45 -16.24 19.56
CA LEU A 102 6.48 -15.54 18.81
C LEU A 102 7.17 -14.48 19.70
N ARG A 103 8.49 -14.57 19.81
CA ARG A 103 9.34 -13.61 20.54
C ARG A 103 10.34 -12.90 19.62
N ARG A 104 10.42 -13.34 18.37
CA ARG A 104 11.31 -12.79 17.36
C ARG A 104 10.63 -12.81 16.01
N VAL A 105 10.52 -11.62 15.38
CA VAL A 105 9.85 -11.44 14.08
C VAL A 105 10.65 -10.50 13.19
N ALA A 106 10.51 -10.67 11.87
CA ALA A 106 10.97 -9.68 10.91
C ALA A 106 9.95 -8.55 10.82
N VAL A 107 10.40 -7.32 10.55
CA VAL A 107 9.55 -6.16 10.30
C VAL A 107 10.01 -5.41 9.07
N ALA A 108 9.10 -4.69 8.42
CA ALA A 108 9.46 -3.84 7.28
C ALA A 108 10.40 -2.69 7.70
N PRO A 109 11.27 -2.18 6.79
CA PRO A 109 12.16 -1.06 7.09
C PRO A 109 11.43 0.24 7.52
N TYR A 110 10.19 0.37 7.13
CA TYR A 110 9.30 1.49 7.47
C TYR A 110 8.39 1.21 8.67
N PHE A 111 8.66 0.15 9.43
CA PHE A 111 7.90 -0.14 10.66
C PHE A 111 8.05 1.05 11.63
N PRO A 112 6.96 1.57 12.22
CA PRO A 112 7.03 2.77 13.04
C PRO A 112 7.92 2.56 14.26
N VAL A 113 8.85 3.52 14.48
CA VAL A 113 9.88 3.42 15.53
C VAL A 113 9.28 3.36 16.93
N ALA A 114 8.23 4.14 17.19
CA ALA A 114 7.59 4.18 18.49
C ALA A 114 6.99 2.81 18.89
N GLU A 115 6.27 2.18 17.97
CA GLU A 115 5.73 0.83 18.16
C GLU A 115 6.85 -0.22 18.24
N ALA A 116 7.91 -0.06 17.47
CA ALA A 116 9.06 -0.95 17.51
C ALA A 116 9.76 -0.93 18.87
N ASP A 117 10.01 0.26 19.41
CA ASP A 117 10.68 0.41 20.72
C ASP A 117 9.77 -0.14 21.83
N ARG A 118 8.48 0.13 21.75
CA ARG A 118 7.54 -0.41 22.73
C ARG A 118 7.46 -1.95 22.70
N LEU A 119 7.46 -2.56 21.52
CA LEU A 119 7.51 -4.02 21.39
C LEU A 119 8.82 -4.60 21.94
N ARG A 120 9.96 -3.93 21.73
CA ARG A 120 11.26 -4.34 22.29
C ARG A 120 11.24 -4.29 23.81
N GLU A 121 10.69 -3.23 24.43
CA GLU A 121 10.50 -3.13 25.86
C GLU A 121 9.61 -4.26 26.41
N MET A 122 8.63 -4.72 25.61
CA MET A 122 7.77 -5.87 25.94
C MET A 122 8.42 -7.22 25.64
N GLY A 123 9.71 -7.25 25.28
CA GLY A 123 10.48 -8.50 25.06
C GLY A 123 10.33 -9.14 23.70
N ILE A 124 9.92 -8.39 22.69
CA ILE A 124 9.91 -8.87 21.28
C ILE A 124 11.19 -8.41 20.57
N GLU A 125 11.94 -9.35 20.02
CA GLU A 125 13.07 -9.07 19.15
C GLU A 125 12.59 -8.74 17.74
N LEU A 126 12.94 -7.56 17.22
CA LEU A 126 12.57 -7.11 15.87
C LEU A 126 13.79 -7.09 14.97
N VAL A 127 13.72 -7.78 13.84
CA VAL A 127 14.76 -7.85 12.81
C VAL A 127 14.24 -7.19 11.54
N VAL A 128 14.99 -6.24 10.97
CA VAL A 128 14.55 -5.57 9.73
C VAL A 128 14.69 -6.50 8.53
N ALA A 129 13.59 -6.75 7.83
CA ALA A 129 13.58 -7.49 6.57
C ALA A 129 14.24 -6.66 5.45
N LYS A 130 15.19 -7.25 4.73
CA LYS A 130 16.00 -6.56 3.71
C LYS A 130 15.52 -6.84 2.28
N ASP A 131 14.68 -7.85 2.09
CA ASP A 131 14.32 -8.42 0.78
C ASP A 131 12.93 -8.01 0.25
N LEU A 132 12.16 -7.20 0.97
CA LEU A 132 10.78 -6.87 0.61
C LEU A 132 10.66 -6.26 -0.79
N ARG A 133 11.57 -5.36 -1.14
CA ARG A 133 11.58 -4.75 -2.47
C ARG A 133 11.86 -5.79 -3.58
N GLU A 134 12.76 -6.72 -3.34
CA GLU A 134 13.08 -7.79 -4.30
C GLU A 134 11.90 -8.75 -4.47
N ARG A 135 11.20 -9.06 -3.39
CA ARG A 135 9.99 -9.89 -3.43
C ARG A 135 8.93 -9.30 -4.36
N ARG A 136 8.70 -7.97 -4.31
CA ARG A 136 7.73 -7.27 -5.17
C ARG A 136 8.16 -7.15 -6.64
N ARG A 137 9.40 -7.46 -7.01
CA ARG A 137 9.82 -7.46 -8.41
C ARG A 137 9.10 -8.54 -9.22
N ILE A 138 8.77 -9.65 -8.57
CA ILE A 138 7.97 -10.72 -9.20
C ILE A 138 6.51 -10.43 -8.92
N LYS A 139 5.75 -10.07 -9.98
CA LYS A 139 4.34 -9.72 -9.86
C LYS A 139 3.48 -10.99 -9.93
N ARG A 140 2.38 -10.98 -9.20
CA ARG A 140 1.34 -11.98 -9.36
C ARG A 140 0.53 -11.70 -10.64
N PRO A 141 -0.20 -12.68 -11.20
CA PRO A 141 -1.06 -12.47 -12.37
C PRO A 141 -2.07 -11.32 -12.18
N ASP A 142 -2.73 -11.22 -11.04
CA ASP A 142 -3.69 -10.16 -10.73
C ASP A 142 -3.03 -8.75 -10.66
N GLU A 143 -1.77 -8.68 -10.23
CA GLU A 143 -1.01 -7.43 -10.27
C GLU A 143 -0.60 -7.06 -11.70
N ILE A 144 -0.29 -8.03 -12.54
CA ILE A 144 0.01 -7.79 -13.96
C ILE A 144 -1.22 -7.25 -14.67
N ASP A 145 -2.40 -7.87 -14.47
CA ASP A 145 -3.66 -7.42 -15.05
C ASP A 145 -3.99 -5.98 -14.64
N ALA A 146 -3.80 -5.65 -13.35
CA ALA A 146 -4.03 -4.29 -12.84
C ALA A 146 -3.04 -3.27 -13.43
N ILE A 147 -1.77 -3.63 -13.56
CA ILE A 147 -0.74 -2.78 -14.18
C ILE A 147 -1.07 -2.55 -15.66
N GLU A 148 -1.46 -3.57 -16.40
CA GLU A 148 -1.85 -3.43 -17.82
C GLU A 148 -3.07 -2.52 -17.98
N ALA A 149 -4.09 -2.67 -17.12
CA ALA A 149 -5.28 -1.82 -17.16
C ALA A 149 -4.93 -0.35 -16.88
N ALA A 150 -4.12 -0.08 -15.86
CA ALA A 150 -3.65 1.26 -15.55
C ALA A 150 -2.79 1.86 -16.67
N GLN A 151 -1.92 1.03 -17.30
CA GLN A 151 -1.09 1.47 -18.43
C GLN A 151 -1.96 1.87 -19.64
N ARG A 152 -2.97 1.07 -19.99
CA ARG A 152 -3.90 1.39 -21.09
C ARG A 152 -4.66 2.69 -20.82
N ALA A 153 -5.17 2.88 -19.60
CA ALA A 153 -5.84 4.12 -19.23
C ALA A 153 -4.91 5.33 -19.33
N THR A 154 -3.66 5.17 -18.92
CA THR A 154 -2.62 6.22 -19.02
C THR A 154 -2.31 6.57 -20.48
N GLU A 155 -2.17 5.57 -21.34
CA GLU A 155 -1.92 5.79 -22.77
C GLU A 155 -3.09 6.52 -23.45
N ASP A 156 -4.34 6.15 -23.11
CA ASP A 156 -5.51 6.81 -23.66
C ASP A 156 -5.63 8.26 -23.19
N ALA A 157 -5.41 8.52 -21.91
CA ALA A 157 -5.39 9.87 -21.36
C ALA A 157 -4.27 10.72 -21.99
N TRP A 158 -3.10 10.12 -22.21
CA TRP A 158 -1.99 10.78 -22.91
C TRP A 158 -2.34 11.13 -24.36
N ARG A 159 -3.04 10.24 -25.08
CA ARG A 159 -3.52 10.52 -26.46
C ARG A 159 -4.44 11.72 -26.50
N GLU A 160 -5.35 11.88 -25.53
CA GLU A 160 -6.20 13.08 -25.44
C GLU A 160 -5.38 14.37 -25.24
N GLY A 161 -4.36 14.30 -24.40
CA GLY A 161 -3.41 15.41 -24.21
C GLY A 161 -2.67 15.78 -25.51
N VAL A 162 -2.18 14.77 -26.25
CA VAL A 162 -1.53 14.95 -27.55
C VAL A 162 -2.48 15.52 -28.58
N ASP A 163 -3.72 15.08 -28.60
CA ASP A 163 -4.73 15.59 -29.54
C ASP A 163 -5.13 17.04 -29.22
N ALA A 164 -5.15 17.41 -27.93
CA ALA A 164 -5.31 18.81 -27.52
C ALA A 164 -4.16 19.68 -28.05
N LEU A 165 -2.92 19.20 -27.93
CA LEU A 165 -1.74 19.89 -28.51
C LEU A 165 -1.83 20.01 -30.03
N ARG A 166 -2.26 18.97 -30.74
CA ARG A 166 -2.43 19.01 -32.21
C ARG A 166 -3.50 20.00 -32.69
N ARG A 167 -4.56 20.20 -31.89
CA ARG A 167 -5.61 21.17 -32.18
C ARG A 167 -5.21 22.59 -31.81
N SER A 168 -4.21 22.78 -30.97
CA SER A 168 -3.76 24.11 -30.58
C SER A 168 -3.07 24.84 -31.72
N LYS A 169 -3.09 26.19 -31.67
CA LYS A 169 -2.48 27.07 -32.65
C LYS A 169 -1.39 27.92 -32.00
N ALA A 170 -0.28 28.02 -32.67
CA ALA A 170 0.79 28.94 -32.22
C ALA A 170 0.35 30.39 -32.43
N ARG A 171 0.53 31.23 -31.42
CA ARG A 171 0.31 32.67 -31.45
C ARG A 171 1.61 33.40 -31.80
N PRO A 172 1.54 34.69 -32.28
CA PRO A 172 2.72 35.47 -32.58
C PRO A 172 3.67 35.67 -31.39
N ASP A 173 3.13 35.67 -30.17
CA ASP A 173 3.87 35.78 -28.91
C ASP A 173 4.53 34.47 -28.45
N ARG A 174 4.53 33.44 -29.30
CA ARG A 174 5.05 32.09 -29.05
C ARG A 174 4.27 31.28 -28.00
N THR A 175 3.11 31.77 -27.55
CA THR A 175 2.20 30.93 -26.74
C THR A 175 1.32 30.05 -27.64
N LEU A 176 0.73 29.03 -27.05
CA LEU A 176 -0.30 28.20 -27.70
C LEU A 176 -1.70 28.70 -27.34
N GLU A 177 -2.63 28.52 -28.25
CA GLU A 177 -4.06 28.78 -28.04
C GLU A 177 -4.86 27.52 -28.36
N LEU A 178 -5.78 27.18 -27.49
CA LEU A 178 -6.78 26.13 -27.69
C LEU A 178 -8.16 26.66 -27.29
N ASP A 179 -9.13 26.55 -28.20
CA ASP A 179 -10.51 26.99 -28.01
C ASP A 179 -10.64 28.46 -27.56
N GLY A 180 -9.84 29.34 -28.19
CA GLY A 180 -9.88 30.80 -27.96
C GLY A 180 -9.17 31.28 -26.69
N ALA A 181 -8.51 30.42 -25.95
CA ALA A 181 -7.79 30.76 -24.73
C ALA A 181 -6.34 30.25 -24.75
N VAL A 182 -5.46 30.90 -24.01
CA VAL A 182 -4.06 30.47 -23.89
C VAL A 182 -4.02 29.04 -23.38
N PHE A 183 -3.26 28.18 -24.06
CA PHE A 183 -3.09 26.77 -23.73
C PHE A 183 -1.81 26.57 -22.93
N THR A 184 -1.92 26.50 -21.63
CA THR A 184 -0.81 26.34 -20.70
C THR A 184 -0.53 24.89 -20.35
N ALA A 185 0.62 24.63 -19.72
CA ALA A 185 0.96 23.30 -19.19
C ALA A 185 -0.06 22.80 -18.16
N GLU A 186 -0.63 23.71 -17.35
CA GLU A 186 -1.67 23.38 -16.36
C GLU A 186 -2.95 22.92 -17.05
N ARG A 187 -3.35 23.56 -18.17
CA ARG A 187 -4.51 23.12 -18.94
C ARG A 187 -4.28 21.76 -19.60
N LEU A 188 -3.10 21.51 -20.12
CA LEU A 188 -2.72 20.20 -20.66
C LEU A 188 -2.78 19.14 -19.56
N ARG A 189 -2.23 19.43 -18.38
CA ARG A 189 -2.30 18.55 -17.22
C ARG A 189 -3.75 18.22 -16.84
N ALA A 190 -4.58 19.25 -16.75
CA ALA A 190 -5.99 19.07 -16.40
C ALA A 190 -6.73 18.16 -17.38
N ILE A 191 -6.45 18.26 -18.69
CA ILE A 191 -7.02 17.35 -19.71
C ILE A 191 -6.62 15.90 -19.44
N VAL A 192 -5.34 15.64 -19.19
CA VAL A 192 -4.83 14.28 -18.94
C VAL A 192 -5.40 13.73 -17.63
N GLU A 193 -5.43 14.52 -16.57
CA GLU A 193 -5.94 14.10 -15.26
C GLU A 193 -7.45 13.85 -15.31
N GLN A 194 -8.22 14.68 -16.02
CA GLN A 194 -9.64 14.47 -16.23
C GLN A 194 -9.91 13.18 -17.03
N ALA A 195 -9.16 12.95 -18.09
CA ALA A 195 -9.27 11.74 -18.89
C ALA A 195 -8.98 10.46 -18.09
N LEU A 196 -8.02 10.50 -17.15
CA LEU A 196 -7.78 9.41 -16.21
C LEU A 196 -8.96 9.21 -15.25
N LEU A 197 -9.48 10.31 -14.69
CA LEU A 197 -10.60 10.27 -13.74
C LEU A 197 -11.86 9.69 -14.38
N GLU A 198 -12.17 10.06 -15.63
CA GLU A 198 -13.32 9.54 -16.40
C GLU A 198 -13.21 8.01 -16.64
N ARG A 199 -11.99 7.48 -16.63
CA ARG A 199 -11.70 6.03 -16.71
C ARG A 199 -11.63 5.33 -15.36
N GLY A 200 -11.91 6.04 -14.27
CA GLY A 200 -11.90 5.51 -12.90
C GLY A 200 -10.52 5.43 -12.26
N TYR A 201 -9.53 6.17 -12.80
CA TYR A 201 -8.17 6.22 -12.24
C TYR A 201 -7.88 7.61 -11.64
N ALA A 202 -7.17 7.63 -10.54
CA ALA A 202 -6.60 8.84 -9.96
C ALA A 202 -5.16 9.03 -10.43
N SER A 203 -4.77 10.28 -10.70
CA SER A 203 -3.38 10.66 -10.97
C SER A 203 -2.70 11.11 -9.69
N ASP A 204 -1.47 10.69 -9.47
CA ASP A 204 -0.59 11.24 -8.42
C ASP A 204 0.22 12.44 -8.95
N GLY A 205 -0.32 13.13 -9.96
CA GLY A 205 0.23 14.30 -10.60
C GLY A 205 0.93 14.02 -11.93
N ALA A 206 0.31 14.44 -13.02
CA ALA A 206 0.94 14.41 -14.34
C ALA A 206 2.01 15.51 -14.44
N ILE A 207 3.20 15.15 -14.92
CA ILE A 207 4.27 16.11 -15.16
C ILE A 207 4.12 16.68 -16.60
N CYS A 208 3.72 17.94 -16.69
CA CYS A 208 3.67 18.70 -17.93
C CYS A 208 4.58 19.91 -17.78
N ALA A 209 5.78 19.85 -18.36
CA ALA A 209 6.77 20.92 -18.30
C ALA A 209 6.81 21.66 -19.66
N PRO A 210 6.54 22.96 -19.71
CA PRO A 210 6.83 23.75 -20.90
C PRO A 210 8.35 23.82 -21.09
N GLY A 211 8.79 23.91 -22.34
CA GLY A 211 10.18 24.21 -22.64
C GLY A 211 10.55 25.68 -22.24
N PRO A 212 11.82 26.06 -22.38
CA PRO A 212 12.27 27.42 -22.14
C PRO A 212 11.65 28.41 -23.14
#